data_d634a35900dc853e0729feaada67bf5d
#
_entry.id   d634a35900dc853e0729feaada67bf5d
#
_cell.length_a   1.000
_cell.length_b   1.000
_cell.length_c   1.000
_cell.angle_alpha   90.00
_cell.angle_beta   90.00
_cell.angle_gamma   90.00
#
_symmetry.space_group_name_H-M   'P 1'
#
loop_
_entity.id
_entity.type
_entity.pdbx_description
1 polymer ?
#
loop_
_entity_poly.entity_id
_entity_poly.type
_entity_poly.pdbx_seq_one_letter_code
_entity_poly.pdbx_strand_id
1 'polypeptide(L)'
;HYSSTRKNYVEKVILFGTIFNRTEEQQKNAAKRFIQVKETYLNASHQLDRWFNKEFLDANADILEKITKILDNNSHEDFLKSYKLFAHFEDNLINFNEIVAETLVCTANEDVGSVPEMSNKLGAEITNSRVVIFDNGKHMVGIECAKEVNKIFNNFIEGTK
;
A
#
# COMPACT_ATOMS: atom_id res chain seq x y z
N HIS A 1 2.89 -8.31 11.40
CA HIS A 1 2.74 -9.07 12.67
C HIS A 1 3.35 -10.47 12.58
N TYR A 2 3.01 -11.29 11.55
CA TYR A 2 3.55 -12.68 11.48
C TYR A 2 5.09 -12.72 11.53
N SER A 3 5.78 -11.91 10.74
CA SER A 3 7.26 -11.87 10.70
C SER A 3 7.89 -11.39 12.00
N SER A 4 7.24 -10.54 12.79
CA SER A 4 7.75 -10.12 14.11
C SER A 4 7.57 -11.18 15.19
N THR A 5 6.57 -12.06 15.06
CA THR A 5 6.27 -13.11 16.05
C THR A 5 6.79 -14.49 15.68
N ARG A 6 7.09 -14.74 14.39
CA ARG A 6 7.52 -16.03 13.82
C ARG A 6 8.84 -15.89 13.06
N LYS A 7 9.86 -15.36 13.72
CA LYS A 7 11.17 -14.97 13.15
C LYS A 7 11.84 -16.03 12.27
N ASN A 8 11.74 -17.30 12.65
CA ASN A 8 12.43 -18.41 11.95
C ASN A 8 11.67 -18.94 10.72
N TYR A 9 10.49 -18.40 10.43
CA TYR A 9 9.64 -18.89 9.33
C TYR A 9 9.56 -17.93 8.15
N VAL A 10 10.18 -16.76 8.26
CA VAL A 10 10.15 -15.71 7.23
C VAL A 10 11.58 -15.28 6.92
N GLU A 11 12.02 -15.51 5.71
CA GLU A 11 13.34 -15.12 5.24
C GLU A 11 13.33 -13.71 4.63
N LYS A 12 12.30 -13.40 3.87
CA LYS A 12 12.16 -12.11 3.18
C LYS A 12 10.75 -11.55 3.31
N VAL A 13 10.66 -10.23 3.42
CA VAL A 13 9.39 -9.48 3.52
C VAL A 13 9.40 -8.33 2.52
N ILE A 14 8.31 -8.15 1.80
CA ILE A 14 8.06 -6.95 1.00
C ILE A 14 6.87 -6.22 1.60
N LEU A 15 7.09 -4.99 2.05
CA LEU A 15 6.08 -4.06 2.55
C LEU A 15 5.83 -3.01 1.47
N PHE A 16 4.76 -3.16 0.72
CA PHE A 16 4.46 -2.37 -0.47
C PHE A 16 3.22 -1.51 -0.27
N GLY A 17 3.37 -0.19 -0.40
CA GLY A 17 2.28 0.76 -0.18
C GLY A 17 1.68 0.67 1.23
N THR A 18 2.54 0.50 2.25
CA THR A 18 2.11 0.25 3.63
C THR A 18 1.96 1.56 4.39
N ILE A 19 0.83 1.73 5.07
CA ILE A 19 0.64 2.83 6.02
C ILE A 19 1.47 2.57 7.28
N PHE A 20 2.09 3.61 7.80
CA PHE A 20 2.85 3.55 9.05
C PHE A 20 2.89 4.91 9.75
N ASN A 21 2.74 4.92 11.07
CA ASN A 21 2.91 6.07 11.94
C ASN A 21 2.15 7.32 11.41
N ARG A 22 0.85 7.14 11.18
CA ARG A 22 -0.04 8.23 10.78
C ARG A 22 -0.02 9.37 11.80
N THR A 23 0.05 10.59 11.31
CA THR A 23 -0.20 11.76 12.13
C THR A 23 -1.65 11.79 12.61
N GLU A 24 -1.94 12.57 13.67
CA GLU A 24 -3.32 12.75 14.12
C GLU A 24 -4.26 13.25 13.01
N GLU A 25 -3.75 14.13 12.15
CA GLU A 25 -4.51 14.64 11.01
C GLU A 25 -4.82 13.52 10.00
N GLN A 26 -3.82 12.69 9.67
CA GLN A 26 -4.00 11.54 8.78
C GLN A 26 -5.00 10.52 9.36
N GLN A 27 -4.94 10.28 10.68
CA GLN A 27 -5.91 9.42 11.36
C GLN A 27 -7.33 9.99 11.30
N LYS A 28 -7.51 11.29 11.59
CA LYS A 28 -8.80 11.98 11.48
C LYS A 28 -9.34 11.93 10.05
N ASN A 29 -8.49 12.13 9.05
CA ASN A 29 -8.87 12.06 7.63
C ASN A 29 -9.29 10.65 7.21
N ALA A 30 -8.59 9.60 7.68
CA ALA A 30 -8.97 8.22 7.44
C ALA A 30 -10.32 7.87 8.07
N ALA A 31 -10.55 8.28 9.32
CA ALA A 31 -11.83 8.10 10.01
C ALA A 31 -12.98 8.86 9.34
N LYS A 32 -12.77 10.12 8.95
CA LYS A 32 -13.75 10.92 8.21
C LYS A 32 -14.12 10.26 6.88
N ARG A 33 -13.12 9.78 6.15
CA ARG A 33 -13.36 9.07 4.89
C ARG A 33 -14.12 7.76 5.10
N PHE A 34 -13.87 7.03 6.18
CA PHE A 34 -14.65 5.83 6.52
C PHE A 34 -16.14 6.16 6.70
N ILE A 35 -16.46 7.26 7.39
CA ILE A 35 -17.85 7.71 7.57
C ILE A 35 -18.48 8.07 6.21
N GLN A 36 -17.77 8.83 5.37
CA GLN A 36 -18.26 9.17 4.03
C GLN A 36 -18.55 7.93 3.18
N VAL A 37 -17.65 6.95 3.20
CA VAL A 37 -17.82 5.69 2.44
C VAL A 37 -19.00 4.87 2.96
N LYS A 38 -19.26 4.91 4.26
CA LYS A 38 -20.40 4.24 4.87
C LYS A 38 -21.74 4.85 4.44
N GLU A 39 -21.78 6.18 4.26
CA GLU A 39 -22.98 6.92 3.90
C GLU A 39 -23.23 6.98 2.39
N THR A 40 -22.16 7.04 1.62
CA THR A 40 -22.22 7.16 0.16
C THR A 40 -21.41 6.06 -0.51
N TYR A 41 -22.03 5.33 -1.41
CA TYR A 41 -21.33 4.37 -2.26
C TYR A 41 -20.27 5.13 -3.09
N LEU A 42 -18.97 4.91 -2.77
CA LEU A 42 -17.90 5.48 -3.58
C LEU A 42 -17.87 4.75 -4.92
N ASN A 43 -18.21 5.44 -5.99
CA ASN A 43 -18.06 4.88 -7.33
C ASN A 43 -16.57 4.65 -7.65
N ALA A 44 -16.31 3.69 -8.53
CA ALA A 44 -14.96 3.30 -8.93
C ALA A 44 -14.13 4.48 -9.45
N SER A 45 -14.73 5.42 -10.17
CA SER A 45 -14.02 6.54 -10.81
C SER A 45 -13.21 7.39 -9.83
N HIS A 46 -13.77 7.72 -8.66
CA HIS A 46 -13.05 8.50 -7.63
C HIS A 46 -11.87 7.75 -7.01
N GLN A 47 -11.85 6.43 -7.08
CA GLN A 47 -10.70 5.64 -6.63
C GLN A 47 -9.60 5.64 -7.68
N LEU A 48 -9.96 5.51 -8.95
CA LEU A 48 -9.01 5.42 -10.06
C LEU A 48 -8.11 6.65 -10.16
N ASP A 49 -8.65 7.86 -10.03
CA ASP A 49 -7.90 9.11 -10.05
C ASP A 49 -6.87 9.22 -8.90
N ARG A 50 -7.13 8.56 -7.78
CA ARG A 50 -6.20 8.48 -6.65
C ARG A 50 -5.14 7.43 -6.83
N TRP A 51 -5.44 6.36 -7.57
CA TRP A 51 -4.61 5.18 -7.69
C TRP A 51 -3.66 5.22 -8.86
N PHE A 52 -4.02 5.96 -9.93
CA PHE A 52 -3.30 5.99 -11.18
C PHE A 52 -3.06 7.41 -11.67
N ASN A 53 -1.97 7.62 -12.38
CA ASN A 53 -1.71 8.86 -13.09
C ASN A 53 -2.65 9.00 -14.31
N LYS A 54 -2.92 10.25 -14.69
CA LYS A 54 -3.83 10.54 -15.80
C LYS A 54 -3.35 9.91 -17.10
N GLU A 55 -2.06 9.98 -17.37
CA GLU A 55 -1.45 9.40 -18.57
C GLU A 55 -1.68 7.88 -18.65
N PHE A 56 -1.61 7.19 -17.51
CA PHE A 56 -1.90 5.76 -17.45
C PHE A 56 -3.39 5.50 -17.69
N LEU A 57 -4.27 6.29 -17.09
CA LEU A 57 -5.71 6.16 -17.25
C LEU A 57 -6.11 6.34 -18.73
N ASP A 58 -5.56 7.36 -19.40
CA ASP A 58 -5.87 7.67 -20.80
C ASP A 58 -5.36 6.59 -21.78
N ALA A 59 -4.27 5.90 -21.42
CA ALA A 59 -3.62 4.91 -22.30
C ALA A 59 -4.07 3.45 -22.09
N ASN A 60 -4.77 3.12 -20.99
CA ASN A 60 -5.02 1.73 -20.57
C ASN A 60 -6.50 1.45 -20.25
N ALA A 61 -7.41 1.80 -21.17
CA ALA A 61 -8.86 1.67 -20.97
C ALA A 61 -9.30 0.23 -20.63
N ASP A 62 -8.65 -0.79 -21.19
CA ASP A 62 -8.94 -2.20 -20.95
C ASP A 62 -8.59 -2.64 -19.52
N ILE A 63 -7.49 -2.14 -18.96
CA ILE A 63 -7.10 -2.38 -17.58
C ILE A 63 -8.09 -1.71 -16.64
N LEU A 64 -8.48 -0.47 -16.94
CA LEU A 64 -9.46 0.28 -16.16
C LEU A 64 -10.82 -0.40 -16.14
N GLU A 65 -11.29 -0.90 -17.27
CA GLU A 65 -12.55 -1.65 -17.33
C GLU A 65 -12.51 -2.88 -16.41
N LYS A 66 -11.41 -3.62 -16.42
CA LYS A 66 -11.23 -4.79 -15.53
C LYS A 66 -11.25 -4.40 -14.06
N ILE A 67 -10.53 -3.34 -13.69
CA ILE A 67 -10.47 -2.86 -12.30
C ILE A 67 -11.85 -2.35 -11.87
N THR A 68 -12.52 -1.56 -12.71
CA THR A 68 -13.87 -1.06 -12.43
C THR A 68 -14.85 -2.20 -12.20
N LYS A 69 -14.83 -3.23 -13.03
CA LYS A 69 -15.66 -4.44 -12.85
C LYS A 69 -15.39 -5.14 -11.51
N ILE A 70 -14.11 -5.22 -11.09
CA ILE A 70 -13.76 -5.80 -9.78
C ILE A 70 -14.35 -4.96 -8.66
N LEU A 71 -14.21 -3.64 -8.73
CA LEU A 71 -14.71 -2.71 -7.70
C LEU A 71 -16.24 -2.74 -7.61
N ASP A 72 -16.92 -2.71 -8.74
CA ASP A 72 -18.39 -2.70 -8.81
C ASP A 72 -19.01 -4.03 -8.36
N ASN A 73 -18.27 -5.14 -8.47
CA ASN A 73 -18.71 -6.45 -7.98
C ASN A 73 -18.42 -6.68 -6.49
N ASN A 74 -17.69 -5.80 -5.83
CA ASN A 74 -17.46 -5.93 -4.40
C ASN A 74 -18.72 -5.66 -3.60
N SER A 75 -18.99 -6.51 -2.63
CA SER A 75 -20.04 -6.25 -1.64
C SER A 75 -19.68 -4.98 -0.83
N HIS A 76 -20.60 -4.03 -0.78
CA HIS A 76 -20.41 -2.82 0.02
C HIS A 76 -20.17 -3.14 1.50
N GLU A 77 -20.87 -4.12 2.04
CA GLU A 77 -20.72 -4.57 3.42
C GLU A 77 -19.30 -5.11 3.68
N ASP A 78 -18.78 -5.96 2.79
CA ASP A 78 -17.45 -6.55 2.96
C ASP A 78 -16.34 -5.52 2.73
N PHE A 79 -16.56 -4.59 1.79
CA PHE A 79 -15.68 -3.44 1.62
C PHE A 79 -15.60 -2.60 2.89
N LEU A 80 -16.75 -2.30 3.52
CA LEU A 80 -16.77 -1.53 4.77
C LEU A 80 -16.05 -2.25 5.92
N LYS A 81 -16.17 -3.57 6.03
CA LYS A 81 -15.42 -4.36 7.03
C LYS A 81 -13.92 -4.20 6.85
N SER A 82 -13.43 -4.36 5.62
CA SER A 82 -12.02 -4.22 5.28
C SER A 82 -11.53 -2.78 5.46
N TYR A 83 -12.32 -1.81 5.03
CA TYR A 83 -11.96 -0.40 5.16
C TYR A 83 -11.96 0.08 6.61
N LYS A 84 -12.85 -0.47 7.46
CA LYS A 84 -12.85 -0.21 8.90
C LYS A 84 -11.52 -0.63 9.53
N LEU A 85 -11.01 -1.83 9.19
CA LEU A 85 -9.72 -2.30 9.66
C LEU A 85 -8.59 -1.33 9.25
N PHE A 86 -8.57 -0.93 7.98
CA PHE A 86 -7.60 0.03 7.47
C PHE A 86 -7.69 1.40 8.16
N ALA A 87 -8.91 1.93 8.37
CA ALA A 87 -9.12 3.26 8.94
C ALA A 87 -8.73 3.36 10.42
N HIS A 88 -8.87 2.25 11.16
CA HIS A 88 -8.62 2.18 12.61
C HIS A 88 -7.40 1.33 12.99
N PHE A 89 -6.53 1.01 12.02
CA PHE A 89 -5.32 0.26 12.30
C PHE A 89 -4.37 1.07 13.20
N GLU A 90 -3.83 0.42 14.22
CA GLU A 90 -2.87 0.98 15.16
C GLU A 90 -1.52 0.25 15.03
N ASP A 91 -0.45 1.00 14.77
CA ASP A 91 0.90 0.46 14.56
C ASP A 91 1.51 -0.15 15.81
N ASN A 92 1.11 0.32 17.01
CA ASN A 92 1.59 -0.16 18.31
C ASN A 92 1.29 -1.66 18.57
N LEU A 93 0.46 -2.28 17.75
CA LEU A 93 0.17 -3.72 17.81
C LEU A 93 1.29 -4.58 17.20
N ILE A 94 2.28 -3.96 16.55
CA ILE A 94 3.37 -4.65 15.87
C ILE A 94 4.71 -4.14 16.40
N ASN A 95 5.55 -5.06 16.87
CA ASN A 95 6.95 -4.74 17.20
C ASN A 95 7.81 -4.91 15.95
N PHE A 96 8.06 -3.83 15.23
CA PHE A 96 8.79 -3.83 13.96
C PHE A 96 10.28 -4.18 14.18
N ASN A 97 10.88 -3.81 15.30
CA ASN A 97 12.27 -4.15 15.65
C ASN A 97 12.52 -5.67 15.77
N GLU A 98 11.45 -6.44 15.97
CA GLU A 98 11.52 -7.90 16.06
C GLU A 98 11.49 -8.60 14.69
N ILE A 99 11.36 -7.85 13.60
CA ILE A 99 11.43 -8.37 12.22
C ILE A 99 12.91 -8.56 11.86
N VAL A 100 13.38 -9.80 11.89
CA VAL A 100 14.78 -10.17 11.53
C VAL A 100 14.94 -10.50 10.04
N ALA A 101 13.84 -10.80 9.36
CA ALA A 101 13.81 -11.08 7.93
C ALA A 101 14.38 -9.92 7.12
N GLU A 102 15.08 -10.22 6.03
CA GLU A 102 15.45 -9.20 5.05
C GLU A 102 14.17 -8.53 4.54
N THR A 103 14.09 -7.21 4.63
CA THR A 103 12.84 -6.49 4.37
C THR A 103 13.04 -5.41 3.30
N LEU A 104 12.19 -5.43 2.28
CA LEU A 104 12.04 -4.36 1.31
C LEU A 104 10.79 -3.55 1.66
N VAL A 105 10.97 -2.26 1.96
CA VAL A 105 9.86 -1.32 2.16
C VAL A 105 9.77 -0.42 0.95
N CYS A 106 8.62 -0.32 0.32
CA CYS A 106 8.50 0.50 -0.89
C CYS A 106 7.11 1.08 -1.09
N THR A 107 7.09 2.21 -1.77
CA THR A 107 5.89 2.92 -2.23
C THR A 107 6.23 3.79 -3.44
N ALA A 108 5.23 4.42 -4.04
CA ALA A 108 5.43 5.40 -5.11
C ALA A 108 5.55 6.82 -4.56
N ASN A 109 6.27 7.67 -5.28
CA ASN A 109 6.49 9.07 -4.88
C ASN A 109 5.20 9.89 -4.84
N GLU A 110 4.21 9.56 -5.66
CA GLU A 110 2.92 10.24 -5.73
C GLU A 110 1.79 9.50 -4.98
N ASP A 111 2.11 8.49 -4.18
CA ASP A 111 1.11 7.82 -3.33
C ASP A 111 0.68 8.74 -2.18
N VAL A 112 -0.57 9.20 -2.23
CA VAL A 112 -1.16 10.08 -1.20
C VAL A 112 -1.73 9.33 0.01
N GLY A 113 -1.83 8.01 -0.08
CA GLY A 113 -2.34 7.14 0.98
C GLY A 113 -1.24 6.57 1.87
N SER A 114 -0.19 6.07 1.22
CA SER A 114 1.01 5.50 1.84
C SER A 114 2.22 6.30 1.39
N VAL A 115 2.30 7.54 1.88
CA VAL A 115 3.30 8.52 1.44
C VAL A 115 4.74 8.03 1.67
N PRO A 116 5.72 8.49 0.85
CA PRO A 116 7.14 8.09 0.96
C PRO A 116 7.70 8.20 2.36
N GLU A 117 7.29 9.22 3.11
CA GLU A 117 7.74 9.43 4.49
C GLU A 117 7.35 8.27 5.42
N MET A 118 6.17 7.65 5.23
CA MET A 118 5.76 6.46 5.99
C MET A 118 6.68 5.27 5.71
N SER A 119 7.03 5.04 4.45
CA SER A 119 7.98 3.99 4.07
C SER A 119 9.37 4.22 4.65
N ASN A 120 9.87 5.47 4.65
CA ASN A 120 11.14 5.81 5.26
C ASN A 120 11.14 5.59 6.78
N LYS A 121 10.09 6.01 7.48
CA LYS A 121 9.93 5.78 8.92
C LYS A 121 9.84 4.28 9.23
N LEU A 122 9.05 3.53 8.46
CA LEU A 122 8.91 2.09 8.65
C LEU A 122 10.23 1.35 8.41
N GLY A 123 10.98 1.74 7.38
CA GLY A 123 12.31 1.20 7.12
C GLY A 123 13.30 1.49 8.26
N ALA A 124 13.21 2.64 8.90
CA ALA A 124 14.05 2.97 10.05
C ALA A 124 13.76 2.10 11.30
N GLU A 125 12.53 1.60 11.44
CA GLU A 125 12.16 0.70 12.56
C GLU A 125 12.62 -0.75 12.34
N ILE A 126 12.91 -1.17 11.12
CA ILE A 126 13.28 -2.56 10.79
C ILE A 126 14.77 -2.63 10.50
N THR A 127 15.53 -3.28 11.40
CA THR A 127 16.99 -3.30 11.34
C THR A 127 17.55 -3.81 10.02
N ASN A 128 16.97 -4.87 9.45
CA ASN A 128 17.42 -5.48 8.18
C ASN A 128 16.50 -5.06 7.03
N SER A 129 16.41 -3.76 6.78
CA SER A 129 15.55 -3.25 5.73
C SER A 129 16.28 -2.37 4.72
N ARG A 130 15.70 -2.27 3.53
CA ARG A 130 16.00 -1.23 2.55
C ARG A 130 14.71 -0.58 2.07
N VAL A 131 14.77 0.72 1.78
CA VAL A 131 13.62 1.48 1.28
C VAL A 131 13.83 1.78 -0.20
N VAL A 132 12.78 1.60 -0.99
CA VAL A 132 12.72 2.00 -2.41
C VAL A 132 11.48 2.84 -2.63
N ILE A 133 11.67 4.05 -3.13
CA ILE A 133 10.59 4.92 -3.57
C ILE A 133 10.61 4.94 -5.10
N PHE A 134 9.53 4.51 -5.73
CA PHE A 134 9.39 4.58 -7.18
C PHE A 134 9.13 6.03 -7.60
N ASP A 135 9.93 6.55 -8.52
CA ASP A 135 9.88 7.97 -8.93
C ASP A 135 8.57 8.33 -9.64
N ASN A 136 7.95 7.36 -10.31
CA ASN A 136 6.70 7.53 -11.02
C ASN A 136 5.61 6.63 -10.42
N GLY A 137 4.36 7.02 -10.64
CA GLY A 137 3.20 6.25 -10.22
C GLY A 137 2.60 6.68 -8.89
N LYS A 138 1.35 6.29 -8.72
CA LYS A 138 0.56 6.52 -7.52
C LYS A 138 0.38 5.22 -6.73
N HIS A 139 -0.72 5.08 -6.03
CA HIS A 139 -0.99 3.93 -5.15
C HIS A 139 -0.91 2.57 -5.85
N MET A 140 -1.31 2.49 -7.12
CA MET A 140 -1.25 1.27 -7.91
C MET A 140 0.00 1.17 -8.79
N VAL A 141 1.13 1.68 -8.32
CA VAL A 141 2.42 1.65 -9.03
C VAL A 141 2.82 0.25 -9.47
N GLY A 142 2.40 -0.79 -8.77
CA GLY A 142 2.59 -2.19 -9.19
C GLY A 142 1.90 -2.55 -10.52
N ILE A 143 0.93 -1.75 -10.95
CA ILE A 143 0.26 -1.86 -12.26
C ILE A 143 0.83 -0.82 -13.22
N GLU A 144 0.93 0.44 -12.79
CA GLU A 144 1.45 1.55 -13.61
C GLU A 144 2.87 1.29 -14.10
N CYS A 145 3.76 0.89 -13.20
CA CYS A 145 5.18 0.67 -13.43
C CYS A 145 5.57 -0.80 -13.27
N ALA A 146 4.71 -1.73 -13.69
CA ALA A 146 4.84 -3.16 -13.43
C ALA A 146 6.23 -3.75 -13.78
N LYS A 147 6.84 -3.29 -14.86
CA LYS A 147 8.18 -3.77 -15.28
C LYS A 147 9.26 -3.42 -14.27
N GLU A 148 9.24 -2.20 -13.77
CA GLU A 148 10.20 -1.69 -12.79
C GLU A 148 9.99 -2.36 -11.44
N VAL A 149 8.75 -2.39 -10.96
CA VAL A 149 8.38 -3.03 -9.69
C VAL A 149 8.77 -4.51 -9.69
N ASN A 150 8.42 -5.25 -10.74
CA ASN A 150 8.77 -6.66 -10.87
C ASN A 150 10.28 -6.90 -10.90
N LYS A 151 11.04 -6.04 -11.59
CA LYS A 151 12.52 -6.12 -11.60
C LYS A 151 13.07 -5.99 -10.18
N ILE A 152 12.63 -4.99 -9.42
CA ILE A 152 13.09 -4.75 -8.05
C ILE A 152 12.69 -5.90 -7.13
N PHE A 153 11.46 -6.40 -7.25
CA PHE A 153 10.97 -7.53 -6.44
C PHE A 153 11.74 -8.83 -6.75
N ASN A 154 11.96 -9.14 -8.02
CA ASN A 154 12.72 -10.32 -8.41
C ASN A 154 14.16 -10.25 -7.91
N ASN A 155 14.84 -9.11 -8.10
CA ASN A 155 16.19 -8.91 -7.57
C ASN A 155 16.22 -9.11 -6.04
N PHE A 156 15.23 -8.59 -5.34
CA PHE A 156 15.14 -8.75 -3.89
C PHE A 156 14.93 -10.22 -3.50
N ILE A 157 14.00 -10.91 -4.14
CA ILE A 157 13.68 -12.32 -3.86
C ILE A 157 14.87 -13.22 -4.18
N GLU A 158 15.54 -13.01 -5.30
CA GLU A 158 16.68 -13.80 -5.76
C GLU A 158 18.00 -13.43 -5.06
N GLY A 159 18.06 -12.33 -4.32
CA GLY A 159 19.26 -11.84 -3.67
C GLY A 159 20.29 -11.26 -4.65
N THR A 160 19.85 -10.85 -5.85
CA THR A 160 20.66 -10.18 -6.85
C THR A 160 20.67 -8.65 -6.62
N LYS A 161 21.83 -8.00 -6.89
CA LYS A 161 21.97 -6.55 -6.73
C LYS A 161 21.44 -5.79 -7.94
#